data_9686c62a067b42b96fbd08b8d5334bd1
#
_entry.id   9686c62a067b42b96fbd08b8d5334bd1
#
_cell.length_a   1.000
_cell.length_b   1.000
_cell.length_c   1.000
_cell.angle_alpha   90.00
_cell.angle_beta   90.00
_cell.angle_gamma   90.00
#
_symmetry.space_group_name_H-M   'P 1'
#
loop_
_entity.id
_entity.type
_entity.pdbx_description
1 polymer ?
#
loop_
_entity_poly.entity_id
_entity_poly.type
_entity_poly.pdbx_seq_one_letter_code
_entity_poly.pdbx_strand_id
1 'polypeptide(L)'
;MNFKKITKFVKKHITLVVAGLALILVVVGLLILKEAMFPAENKAIYGTRTEGRDKVPINKEKKSKVTENFKDISSSVKVRTQGRIIYIDVKVNGDVSRDTAKDYSNRVLEVFSEEEKKYYDIQILVSNKDNSEQFPIIGYKHHTSEGINWTKDR
;
A
#
# COMPACT_ATOMS: atom_id res chain seq x y z
N MET A 1 -2.90 45.11 -30.21
CA MET A 1 -4.15 44.39 -30.59
C MET A 1 -5.32 45.35 -30.40
N ASN A 2 -6.15 45.63 -31.45
CA ASN A 2 -7.07 46.76 -31.47
C ASN A 2 -8.40 46.40 -30.77
N PHE A 3 -8.61 46.86 -29.57
CA PHE A 3 -9.79 46.59 -28.72
C PHE A 3 -11.15 46.77 -29.43
N LYS A 4 -11.25 47.78 -30.33
CA LYS A 4 -12.44 48.02 -31.14
C LYS A 4 -12.78 46.90 -32.16
N LYS A 5 -11.78 46.17 -32.65
CA LYS A 5 -12.03 45.02 -33.55
C LYS A 5 -12.54 43.80 -32.78
N ILE A 6 -12.04 43.59 -31.56
CA ILE A 6 -12.46 42.48 -30.69
C ILE A 6 -13.90 42.66 -30.26
N THR A 7 -14.29 43.86 -29.84
CA THR A 7 -15.68 44.16 -29.42
C THR A 7 -16.67 44.02 -30.57
N LYS A 8 -16.32 44.42 -31.80
CA LYS A 8 -17.17 44.18 -32.99
C LYS A 8 -17.33 42.71 -33.32
N PHE A 9 -16.26 41.94 -33.23
CA PHE A 9 -16.27 40.49 -33.47
C PHE A 9 -17.15 39.76 -32.42
N VAL A 10 -16.98 40.08 -31.14
CA VAL A 10 -17.76 39.51 -30.04
C VAL A 10 -19.25 39.83 -30.21
N LYS A 11 -19.61 41.07 -30.52
CA LYS A 11 -21.03 41.44 -30.77
C LYS A 11 -21.64 40.72 -31.96
N LYS A 12 -20.86 40.47 -33.02
CA LYS A 12 -21.34 39.77 -34.21
C LYS A 12 -21.55 38.27 -33.98
N HIS A 13 -20.77 37.68 -33.05
CA HIS A 13 -20.78 36.26 -32.80
C HIS A 13 -21.08 35.92 -31.33
N ILE A 14 -21.89 36.77 -30.67
CA ILE A 14 -22.18 36.67 -29.24
C ILE A 14 -22.67 35.27 -28.83
N THR A 15 -23.54 34.66 -29.64
CA THR A 15 -24.07 33.31 -29.39
C THR A 15 -22.97 32.24 -29.38
N LEU A 16 -22.03 32.34 -30.36
CA LEU A 16 -20.90 31.39 -30.41
C LEU A 16 -19.92 31.59 -29.25
N VAL A 17 -19.71 32.85 -28.85
CA VAL A 17 -18.84 33.16 -27.68
C VAL A 17 -19.45 32.63 -26.39
N VAL A 18 -20.76 32.86 -26.20
CA VAL A 18 -21.48 32.35 -25.01
C VAL A 18 -21.51 30.84 -25.02
N ALA A 19 -21.77 30.19 -26.16
CA ALA A 19 -21.73 28.73 -26.26
C ALA A 19 -20.34 28.17 -25.97
N GLY A 20 -19.27 28.81 -26.45
CA GLY A 20 -17.90 28.43 -26.16
C GLY A 20 -17.55 28.56 -24.68
N LEU A 21 -17.96 29.65 -24.00
CA LEU A 21 -17.78 29.84 -22.58
C LEU A 21 -18.55 28.79 -21.74
N ALA A 22 -19.80 28.52 -22.14
CA ALA A 22 -20.59 27.48 -21.48
C ALA A 22 -19.93 26.09 -21.59
N LEU A 23 -19.40 25.75 -22.78
CA LEU A 23 -18.67 24.49 -22.98
C LEU A 23 -17.41 24.39 -22.10
N ILE A 24 -16.65 25.49 -22.02
CA ILE A 24 -15.45 25.53 -21.13
C ILE A 24 -15.86 25.32 -19.68
N LEU A 25 -16.94 25.95 -19.19
CA LEU A 25 -17.42 25.77 -17.82
C LEU A 25 -17.85 24.31 -17.55
N VAL A 26 -18.53 23.69 -18.53
CA VAL A 26 -18.89 22.26 -18.42
C VAL A 26 -17.64 21.38 -18.33
N VAL A 27 -16.63 21.60 -19.20
CA VAL A 27 -15.39 20.81 -19.17
C VAL A 27 -14.64 21.00 -17.86
N VAL A 28 -14.51 22.24 -17.37
CA VAL A 28 -13.87 22.53 -16.08
C VAL A 28 -14.65 21.86 -14.94
N GLY A 29 -15.98 21.95 -14.94
CA GLY A 29 -16.83 21.28 -13.96
C GLY A 29 -16.65 19.76 -13.95
N LEU A 30 -16.56 19.13 -15.14
CA LEU A 30 -16.29 17.70 -15.26
C LEU A 30 -14.90 17.30 -14.75
N LEU A 31 -13.87 18.14 -14.97
CA LEU A 31 -12.53 17.89 -14.45
C LEU A 31 -12.49 17.99 -12.93
N ILE A 32 -13.14 18.98 -12.35
CA ILE A 32 -13.26 19.12 -10.89
C ILE A 32 -14.04 17.93 -10.30
N LEU A 33 -15.15 17.56 -10.94
CA LEU A 33 -15.95 16.42 -10.52
C LEU A 33 -15.15 15.11 -10.60
N LYS A 34 -14.38 14.90 -11.68
CA LYS A 34 -13.48 13.76 -11.82
C LYS A 34 -12.47 13.71 -10.68
N GLU A 35 -11.83 14.83 -10.34
CA GLU A 35 -10.83 14.91 -9.26
C GLU A 35 -11.47 14.65 -7.89
N ALA A 36 -12.69 15.12 -7.66
CA ALA A 36 -13.44 14.92 -6.42
C ALA A 36 -13.95 13.48 -6.26
N MET A 37 -14.42 12.85 -7.36
CA MET A 37 -14.97 11.48 -7.33
C MET A 37 -13.90 10.41 -7.54
N PHE A 38 -12.83 10.72 -8.28
CA PHE A 38 -11.73 9.82 -8.58
C PHE A 38 -10.41 10.54 -8.30
N PRO A 39 -10.08 10.80 -7.01
CA PRO A 39 -8.81 11.44 -6.69
C PRO A 39 -7.69 10.61 -7.29
N ALA A 40 -6.86 11.24 -8.08
CA ALA A 40 -5.70 10.61 -8.69
C ALA A 40 -4.84 10.03 -7.57
N GLU A 41 -4.63 8.72 -7.66
CA GLU A 41 -4.01 7.85 -6.70
C GLU A 41 -4.85 7.56 -5.44
N ASN A 42 -4.99 6.27 -5.16
CA ASN A 42 -5.43 5.67 -3.91
C ASN A 42 -4.47 6.05 -2.75
N LYS A 43 -4.34 7.32 -2.46
CA LYS A 43 -3.74 7.79 -1.21
C LYS A 43 -4.78 7.52 -0.15
N ALA A 44 -4.70 6.34 0.44
CA ALA A 44 -5.43 6.07 1.65
C ALA A 44 -5.12 7.21 2.63
N ILE A 45 -6.17 7.94 3.05
CA ILE A 45 -6.04 9.05 4.00
C ILE A 45 -5.81 8.42 5.36
N TYR A 46 -4.55 8.23 5.73
CA TYR A 46 -4.16 7.64 7.02
C TYR A 46 -4.07 8.68 8.15
N GLY A 47 -4.45 9.93 7.88
CA GLY A 47 -4.24 11.04 8.81
C GLY A 47 -2.76 11.14 9.22
N THR A 48 -2.50 11.51 10.48
CA THR A 48 -1.14 11.64 11.03
C THR A 48 -0.43 10.29 11.24
N ARG A 49 -1.12 9.15 11.13
CA ARG A 49 -0.54 7.81 11.34
C ARG A 49 0.61 7.48 10.39
N THR A 50 0.70 8.14 9.24
CA THR A 50 1.78 7.91 8.26
C THR A 50 2.89 8.94 8.33
N GLU A 51 2.85 9.89 9.27
CA GLU A 51 3.94 10.83 9.49
C GLU A 51 5.23 10.08 9.81
N GLY A 52 6.34 10.53 9.22
CA GLY A 52 7.65 9.90 9.39
C GLY A 52 7.93 8.69 8.50
N ARG A 53 6.98 8.25 7.66
CA ARG A 53 7.19 7.10 6.74
C ARG A 53 8.38 7.31 5.80
N ASP A 54 8.61 8.54 5.36
CA ASP A 54 9.71 8.88 4.46
C ASP A 54 11.09 8.76 5.13
N LYS A 55 11.12 8.74 6.48
CA LYS A 55 12.34 8.55 7.26
C LYS A 55 12.72 7.08 7.41
N VAL A 56 11.75 6.17 7.30
CA VAL A 56 11.93 4.72 7.46
C VAL A 56 11.35 3.95 6.27
N PRO A 57 11.82 4.17 5.04
CA PRO A 57 11.26 3.57 3.84
C PRO A 57 11.58 2.07 3.75
N ILE A 58 10.58 1.25 3.47
CA ILE A 58 10.77 -0.18 3.13
C ILE A 58 11.01 -0.30 1.62
N ASN A 59 12.28 -0.32 1.24
CA ASN A 59 12.72 -0.37 -0.15
C ASN A 59 12.65 -1.80 -0.74
N LYS A 60 12.97 -1.92 -2.04
CA LYS A 60 12.96 -3.21 -2.75
C LYS A 60 14.00 -4.19 -2.18
N GLU A 61 15.17 -3.71 -1.81
CA GLU A 61 16.24 -4.53 -1.24
C GLU A 61 15.80 -5.17 0.08
N LYS A 62 15.17 -4.40 0.96
CA LYS A 62 14.61 -4.89 2.21
C LYS A 62 13.57 -6.00 1.97
N LYS A 63 12.66 -5.79 1.00
CA LYS A 63 11.67 -6.81 0.61
C LYS A 63 12.32 -8.08 0.07
N SER A 64 13.42 -7.95 -0.69
CA SER A 64 14.19 -9.09 -1.17
C SER A 64 14.84 -9.88 -0.04
N LYS A 65 15.40 -9.21 0.98
CA LYS A 65 15.96 -9.87 2.18
C LYS A 65 14.89 -10.63 2.96
N VAL A 66 13.69 -10.07 3.08
CA VAL A 66 12.55 -10.79 3.67
C VAL A 66 12.21 -12.04 2.86
N THR A 67 12.18 -11.96 1.53
CA THR A 67 11.92 -13.11 0.68
C THR A 67 13.01 -14.17 0.82
N GLU A 68 14.27 -13.76 0.86
CA GLU A 68 15.42 -14.66 1.01
C GLU A 68 15.38 -15.42 2.35
N ASN A 69 14.91 -14.78 3.43
CA ASN A 69 14.76 -15.45 4.74
C ASN A 69 13.86 -16.69 4.69
N PHE A 70 12.88 -16.75 3.79
CA PHE A 70 11.96 -17.87 3.65
C PHE A 70 12.28 -18.82 2.50
N LYS A 71 13.36 -18.61 1.78
CA LYS A 71 13.72 -19.32 0.55
C LYS A 71 13.71 -20.85 0.71
N ASP A 72 14.25 -21.34 1.83
CA ASP A 72 14.43 -22.78 2.04
C ASP A 72 13.11 -23.51 2.32
N ILE A 73 12.09 -22.80 2.81
CA ILE A 73 10.84 -23.41 3.28
C ILE A 73 9.62 -23.00 2.47
N SER A 74 9.75 -22.04 1.53
CA SER A 74 8.59 -21.47 0.85
C SER A 74 8.63 -21.63 -0.66
N SER A 75 7.47 -21.83 -1.24
CA SER A 75 7.24 -21.78 -2.68
C SER A 75 6.94 -20.35 -3.18
N SER A 76 6.50 -19.47 -2.31
CA SER A 76 6.19 -18.08 -2.65
C SER A 76 6.16 -17.18 -1.43
N VAL A 77 6.77 -16.00 -1.54
CA VAL A 77 6.70 -14.94 -0.53
C VAL A 77 6.27 -13.64 -1.20
N LYS A 78 5.28 -12.95 -0.61
CA LYS A 78 4.84 -11.63 -1.05
C LYS A 78 4.99 -10.64 0.08
N VAL A 79 5.71 -9.54 -0.15
CA VAL A 79 5.92 -8.47 0.82
C VAL A 79 5.32 -7.18 0.29
N ARG A 80 4.38 -6.62 1.03
CA ARG A 80 3.72 -5.35 0.69
C ARG A 80 3.66 -4.45 1.91
N THR A 81 3.67 -3.14 1.69
CA THR A 81 3.57 -2.15 2.75
C THR A 81 2.35 -1.27 2.48
N GLN A 82 1.47 -1.17 3.45
CA GLN A 82 0.28 -0.32 3.37
C GLN A 82 0.14 0.48 4.66
N GLY A 83 0.24 1.81 4.56
CA GLY A 83 0.30 2.69 5.72
C GLY A 83 1.49 2.34 6.61
N ARG A 84 1.23 2.03 7.87
CA ARG A 84 2.22 1.58 8.86
C ARG A 84 2.23 0.06 9.07
N ILE A 85 1.72 -0.71 8.13
CA ILE A 85 1.71 -2.17 8.24
C ILE A 85 2.53 -2.77 7.11
N ILE A 86 3.45 -3.68 7.48
CA ILE A 86 4.16 -4.55 6.56
C ILE A 86 3.45 -5.90 6.58
N TYR A 87 2.92 -6.31 5.43
CA TYR A 87 2.30 -7.60 5.22
C TYR A 87 3.31 -8.55 4.57
N ILE A 88 3.47 -9.73 5.15
CA ILE A 88 4.34 -10.80 4.66
C ILE A 88 3.46 -12.05 4.48
N ASP A 89 3.12 -12.36 3.24
CA ASP A 89 2.32 -13.53 2.89
C ASP A 89 3.28 -14.63 2.40
N VAL A 90 3.37 -15.73 3.14
CA VAL A 90 4.28 -16.86 2.87
C VAL A 90 3.46 -18.10 2.54
N LYS A 91 3.80 -18.75 1.43
CA LYS A 91 3.28 -20.08 1.09
C LYS A 91 4.41 -21.08 1.32
N VAL A 92 4.32 -21.87 2.37
CA VAL A 92 5.32 -22.88 2.69
C VAL A 92 5.09 -24.19 1.90
N ASN A 93 6.16 -25.00 1.79
CA ASN A 93 6.10 -26.30 1.19
C ASN A 93 5.36 -27.30 2.10
N GLY A 94 4.89 -28.41 1.54
CA GLY A 94 3.97 -29.32 2.23
C GLY A 94 4.51 -30.00 3.49
N ASP A 95 5.81 -30.22 3.55
CA ASP A 95 6.53 -30.88 4.64
C ASP A 95 6.91 -29.95 5.81
N VAL A 96 6.69 -28.64 5.64
CA VAL A 96 7.06 -27.64 6.66
C VAL A 96 6.11 -27.68 7.84
N SER A 97 6.69 -27.87 9.05
CA SER A 97 5.92 -27.83 10.29
C SER A 97 5.56 -26.39 10.70
N ARG A 98 4.57 -26.26 11.57
CA ARG A 98 4.19 -24.95 12.15
C ARG A 98 5.34 -24.30 12.91
N ASP A 99 6.06 -25.07 13.71
CA ASP A 99 7.16 -24.55 14.54
C ASP A 99 8.29 -24.04 13.65
N THR A 100 8.65 -24.81 12.62
CA THR A 100 9.60 -24.35 11.60
C THR A 100 9.14 -23.05 10.94
N ALA A 101 7.87 -22.96 10.55
CA ALA A 101 7.32 -21.74 9.94
C ALA A 101 7.35 -20.53 10.89
N LYS A 102 7.07 -20.75 12.18
CA LYS A 102 7.17 -19.71 13.23
C LYS A 102 8.62 -19.26 13.45
N ASP A 103 9.57 -20.18 13.47
CA ASP A 103 10.99 -19.87 13.65
C ASP A 103 11.53 -19.00 12.50
N TYR A 104 11.21 -19.34 11.25
CA TYR A 104 11.58 -18.52 10.11
C TYR A 104 10.90 -17.14 10.16
N SER A 105 9.65 -17.10 10.62
CA SER A 105 8.92 -15.84 10.80
C SER A 105 9.51 -14.96 11.91
N ASN A 106 9.99 -15.54 12.99
CA ASN A 106 10.67 -14.80 14.06
C ASN A 106 12.00 -14.22 13.56
N ARG A 107 12.79 -15.02 12.84
CA ARG A 107 14.07 -14.56 12.25
C ARG A 107 13.90 -13.42 11.24
N VAL A 108 12.76 -13.33 10.56
CA VAL A 108 12.52 -12.22 9.61
C VAL A 108 12.54 -10.84 10.28
N LEU A 109 12.30 -10.75 11.59
CA LEU A 109 12.40 -9.50 12.34
C LEU A 109 13.81 -8.90 12.35
N GLU A 110 14.83 -9.74 12.19
CA GLU A 110 16.24 -9.33 12.14
C GLU A 110 16.57 -8.56 10.85
N VAL A 111 15.72 -8.72 9.80
CA VAL A 111 15.86 -7.97 8.56
C VAL A 111 15.52 -6.48 8.74
N PHE A 112 14.69 -6.16 9.74
CA PHE A 112 14.23 -4.80 10.02
C PHE A 112 15.10 -4.13 11.09
N SER A 113 15.44 -2.86 10.88
CA SER A 113 16.11 -2.05 11.91
C SER A 113 15.19 -1.77 13.10
N GLU A 114 15.79 -1.37 14.25
CA GLU A 114 15.01 -1.01 15.44
C GLU A 114 14.04 0.16 15.17
N GLU A 115 14.44 1.12 14.33
CA GLU A 115 13.60 2.25 13.93
C GLU A 115 12.39 1.77 13.10
N GLU A 116 12.62 0.84 12.16
CA GLU A 116 11.55 0.25 11.35
C GLU A 116 10.60 -0.58 12.23
N LYS A 117 11.13 -1.39 13.15
CA LYS A 117 10.32 -2.19 14.08
C LYS A 117 9.48 -1.34 15.05
N LYS A 118 9.97 -0.15 15.42
CA LYS A 118 9.23 0.82 16.23
C LYS A 118 8.23 1.65 15.44
N TYR A 119 8.39 1.74 14.14
CA TYR A 119 7.48 2.49 13.27
C TYR A 119 6.38 1.61 12.67
N TYR A 120 6.73 0.40 12.20
CA TYR A 120 5.81 -0.48 11.51
C TYR A 120 5.23 -1.57 12.40
N ASP A 121 3.95 -1.84 12.22
CA ASP A 121 3.36 -3.12 12.57
C ASP A 121 3.70 -4.14 11.49
N ILE A 122 3.97 -5.40 11.88
CA ILE A 122 4.29 -6.46 10.92
C ILE A 122 3.26 -7.57 11.07
N GLN A 123 2.59 -7.91 9.98
CA GLN A 123 1.65 -9.02 9.90
C GLN A 123 2.22 -10.10 9.00
N ILE A 124 2.30 -11.32 9.52
CA ILE A 124 2.79 -12.49 8.79
C ILE A 124 1.66 -13.49 8.67
N LEU A 125 1.32 -13.85 7.45
CA LEU A 125 0.39 -14.92 7.13
C LEU A 125 1.18 -16.06 6.50
N VAL A 126 1.23 -17.20 7.17
CA VAL A 126 1.83 -18.40 6.60
C VAL A 126 0.73 -19.39 6.25
N SER A 127 0.73 -19.86 5.02
CA SER A 127 -0.22 -20.82 4.48
C SER A 127 0.50 -22.05 3.92
N ASN A 128 -0.10 -23.22 4.16
CA ASN A 128 0.31 -24.49 3.56
C ASN A 128 -0.90 -25.16 2.94
N LYS A 129 -0.85 -25.44 1.63
CA LYS A 129 -1.98 -26.05 0.92
C LYS A 129 -2.16 -27.55 1.26
N ASP A 130 -1.05 -28.21 1.58
CA ASP A 130 -1.01 -29.64 1.79
C ASP A 130 -1.28 -30.01 3.27
N ASN A 131 -1.33 -29.00 4.15
CA ASN A 131 -1.59 -29.17 5.58
C ASN A 131 -2.56 -28.10 6.09
N SER A 132 -3.82 -28.21 5.67
CA SER A 132 -4.88 -27.25 6.04
C SER A 132 -5.33 -27.38 7.50
N GLU A 133 -5.01 -28.46 8.19
CA GLU A 133 -5.34 -28.66 9.60
C GLU A 133 -4.48 -27.81 10.53
N GLN A 134 -3.22 -27.60 10.16
CA GLN A 134 -2.26 -26.83 10.95
C GLN A 134 -2.07 -25.39 10.43
N PHE A 135 -2.54 -25.08 9.25
CA PHE A 135 -2.43 -23.79 8.59
C PHE A 135 -3.80 -23.24 8.18
N PRO A 136 -3.95 -21.92 7.98
CA PRO A 136 -2.91 -20.89 8.11
C PRO A 136 -2.57 -20.54 9.56
N ILE A 137 -1.36 -20.02 9.76
CA ILE A 137 -0.97 -19.35 11.00
C ILE A 137 -0.78 -17.86 10.75
N ILE A 138 -1.19 -17.03 11.71
CA ILE A 138 -1.08 -15.58 11.62
C ILE A 138 -0.27 -15.08 12.80
N GLY A 139 0.82 -14.39 12.49
CA GLY A 139 1.65 -13.68 13.45
C GLY A 139 1.46 -12.18 13.32
N TYR A 140 1.41 -11.48 14.42
CA TYR A 140 1.31 -10.03 14.48
C TYR A 140 2.31 -9.43 15.45
N LYS A 141 3.17 -8.56 14.95
CA LYS A 141 4.07 -7.74 15.76
C LYS A 141 3.59 -6.31 15.75
N HIS A 142 3.12 -5.82 16.88
CA HIS A 142 2.82 -4.40 17.06
C HIS A 142 4.12 -3.59 17.19
N HIS A 143 4.12 -2.34 16.74
CA HIS A 143 5.31 -1.48 16.79
C HIS A 143 5.85 -1.24 18.22
N THR A 144 5.02 -1.41 19.25
CA THR A 144 5.44 -1.33 20.67
C THR A 144 5.87 -2.69 21.26
N SER A 145 5.68 -3.80 20.52
CA SER A 145 6.05 -5.15 20.98
C SER A 145 7.44 -5.52 20.47
N GLU A 146 8.18 -6.33 21.22
CA GLU A 146 9.49 -6.82 20.80
C GLU A 146 9.39 -8.02 19.85
N GLY A 147 8.40 -8.90 20.04
CA GLY A 147 8.24 -10.14 19.29
C GLY A 147 6.91 -10.24 18.57
N ILE A 148 6.73 -11.38 17.87
CA ILE A 148 5.51 -11.74 17.16
C ILE A 148 4.56 -12.44 18.10
N ASN A 149 3.33 -11.94 18.18
CA ASN A 149 2.23 -12.63 18.85
C ASN A 149 1.50 -13.49 17.81
N TRP A 150 1.45 -14.78 18.07
CA TRP A 150 0.75 -15.73 17.24
C TRP A 150 -0.71 -15.84 17.65
N THR A 151 -1.63 -15.75 16.68
CA THR A 151 -3.04 -16.03 16.96
C THR A 151 -3.18 -17.49 17.36
N LYS A 152 -4.07 -17.74 18.35
CA LYS A 152 -4.38 -19.11 18.74
C LYS A 152 -4.93 -19.85 17.52
N ASP A 153 -4.41 -21.03 17.38
CA ASP A 153 -4.79 -21.98 16.36
C ASP A 153 -6.28 -22.34 16.53
N ARG A 154 -6.99 -22.34 15.43
CA ARG A 154 -8.31 -22.96 15.38
C ARG A 154 -8.18 -24.45 15.35
#